data_ed581521a993850b4af164cb7a51f2b0
#
_entry.id   ed581521a993850b4af164cb7a51f2b0
#
_cell.length_a   1.000
_cell.length_b   1.000
_cell.length_c   1.000
_cell.angle_alpha   90.00
_cell.angle_beta   90.00
_cell.angle_gamma   90.00
#
_symmetry.space_group_name_H-M   'P 1'
#
loop_
_entity.id
_entity.type
_entity.pdbx_description
1 polymer ?
#
loop_
_entity_poly.entity_id
_entity_poly.type
_entity_poly.pdbx_seq_one_letter_code
_entity_poly.pdbx_strand_id
1 'polypeptide(L)'
;MDYRELNEKFDRIVSVGMFEHVGRKFYKKFFKQIEKLLNEDGVSLIHTIGSVNPPRDPHPWITKYIFPGGYTPSLSEVTTPIEKAGLIVTDIEVLRLHYSHTLRHWRENCIKNKEKIIKMFDERFFRMWEFYLAGCEMAFKWGDQVVYQFQLSKNYSSTPMTRDYIYQ
;
A
#
# COMPACT_ATOMS: atom_id res chain seq x y z
N MET A 1 -8.22 -17.78 2.62
CA MET A 1 -6.98 -18.57 2.61
C MET A 1 -5.81 -17.64 2.87
N ASP A 2 -4.84 -18.06 3.67
CA ASP A 2 -3.64 -17.27 3.95
C ASP A 2 -2.66 -17.38 2.77
N TYR A 3 -2.16 -16.25 2.26
CA TYR A 3 -1.23 -16.24 1.13
C TYR A 3 0.07 -17.04 1.42
N ARG A 4 0.43 -17.18 2.69
CA ARG A 4 1.62 -17.94 3.14
C ARG A 4 1.50 -19.45 2.93
N GLU A 5 0.28 -19.95 2.78
CA GLU A 5 -0.05 -21.37 2.59
C GLU A 5 -0.22 -21.74 1.11
N LEU A 6 -0.25 -20.74 0.23
CA LEU A 6 -0.34 -20.96 -1.21
C LEU A 6 0.92 -21.66 -1.73
N ASN A 7 0.73 -22.63 -2.63
CA ASN A 7 1.81 -23.37 -3.31
C ASN A 7 1.62 -23.40 -4.83
N GLU A 8 0.54 -22.83 -5.34
CA GLU A 8 0.26 -22.74 -6.78
C GLU A 8 1.14 -21.68 -7.44
N LYS A 9 1.31 -21.76 -8.75
CA LYS A 9 2.01 -20.79 -9.57
C LYS A 9 1.02 -19.86 -10.25
N PHE A 10 1.39 -18.58 -10.37
CA PHE A 10 0.57 -17.55 -10.98
C PHE A 10 1.36 -16.74 -11.99
N ASP A 11 0.71 -16.37 -13.10
CA ASP A 11 1.29 -15.45 -14.08
C ASP A 11 1.20 -13.99 -13.60
N ARG A 12 0.20 -13.69 -12.77
CA ARG A 12 -0.02 -12.35 -12.22
C ARG A 12 -0.36 -12.43 -10.74
N ILE A 13 0.37 -11.65 -9.94
CA ILE A 13 0.12 -11.50 -8.51
C ILE A 13 -0.11 -10.02 -8.22
N VAL A 14 -1.24 -9.69 -7.61
CA VAL A 14 -1.58 -8.32 -7.22
C VAL A 14 -1.84 -8.27 -5.71
N SER A 15 -1.23 -7.30 -5.05
CA SER A 15 -1.46 -6.99 -3.63
C SER A 15 -1.76 -5.52 -3.49
N VAL A 16 -2.93 -5.18 -2.93
CA VAL A 16 -3.39 -3.80 -2.76
C VAL A 16 -3.76 -3.56 -1.29
N GLY A 17 -3.08 -2.63 -0.63
CA GLY A 17 -3.38 -2.21 0.74
C GLY A 17 -3.11 -3.27 1.82
N MET A 18 -2.50 -4.41 1.47
CA MET A 18 -2.17 -5.46 2.44
C MET A 18 -0.77 -5.28 3.03
N PHE A 19 0.17 -4.73 2.24
CA PHE A 19 1.58 -4.68 2.62
C PHE A 19 1.82 -3.85 3.88
N GLU A 20 0.99 -2.83 4.13
CA GLU A 20 1.00 -2.00 5.34
C GLU A 20 0.75 -2.81 6.63
N HIS A 21 0.17 -4.01 6.50
CA HIS A 21 -0.17 -4.89 7.63
C HIS A 21 0.73 -6.12 7.74
N VAL A 22 1.67 -6.31 6.81
CA VAL A 22 2.62 -7.43 6.83
C VAL A 22 3.60 -7.33 8.00
N GLY A 23 4.02 -6.10 8.33
CA GLY A 23 5.01 -5.81 9.36
C GLY A 23 6.46 -5.94 8.88
N ARG A 24 7.30 -4.96 9.22
CA ARG A 24 8.70 -4.76 8.74
C ARG A 24 9.56 -6.02 8.80
N LYS A 25 9.52 -6.76 9.91
CA LYS A 25 10.31 -7.99 10.11
C LYS A 25 9.93 -9.13 9.16
N PHE A 26 8.78 -9.05 8.51
CA PHE A 26 8.27 -10.09 7.62
C PHE A 26 8.40 -9.74 6.13
N TYR A 27 8.86 -8.54 5.76
CA TYR A 27 8.98 -8.11 4.37
C TYR A 27 9.78 -9.09 3.51
N LYS A 28 10.94 -9.57 4.01
CA LYS A 28 11.73 -10.58 3.30
C LYS A 28 10.93 -11.87 3.05
N LYS A 29 10.15 -12.33 4.03
CA LYS A 29 9.32 -13.55 3.89
C LYS A 29 8.18 -13.33 2.89
N PHE A 30 7.57 -12.14 2.92
CA PHE A 30 6.53 -11.75 1.98
C PHE A 30 7.03 -11.78 0.52
N PHE A 31 8.14 -11.13 0.22
CA PHE A 31 8.69 -11.12 -1.14
C PHE A 31 9.24 -12.49 -1.58
N LYS A 32 9.79 -13.29 -0.65
CA LYS A 32 10.14 -14.68 -0.96
C LYS A 32 8.93 -15.54 -1.31
N GLN A 33 7.79 -15.31 -0.69
CA GLN A 33 6.56 -16.00 -1.05
C GLN A 33 6.06 -15.57 -2.44
N ILE A 34 6.11 -14.28 -2.77
CA ILE A 34 5.79 -13.78 -4.12
C ILE A 34 6.71 -14.44 -5.16
N GLU A 35 8.02 -14.44 -4.93
CA GLU A 35 9.00 -15.08 -5.82
C GLU A 35 8.67 -16.57 -6.04
N LYS A 36 8.36 -17.29 -4.95
CA LYS A 36 7.98 -18.70 -5.01
C LYS A 36 6.70 -18.92 -5.83
N LEU A 37 5.69 -18.07 -5.68
CA LEU A 37 4.38 -18.22 -6.33
C LEU A 37 4.36 -17.73 -7.77
N LEU A 38 5.30 -16.87 -8.17
CA LEU A 38 5.32 -16.28 -9.51
C LEU A 38 5.90 -17.27 -10.53
N ASN A 39 5.25 -17.43 -11.69
CA ASN A 39 5.82 -18.11 -12.85
C ASN A 39 7.07 -17.39 -13.34
N GLU A 40 7.91 -18.06 -14.16
CA GLU A 40 9.18 -17.46 -14.63
C GLU A 40 8.96 -16.14 -15.39
N ASP A 41 7.96 -16.07 -16.28
CA ASP A 41 7.59 -14.85 -17.01
C ASP A 41 6.46 -14.06 -16.33
N GLY A 42 6.20 -14.37 -15.07
CA GLY A 42 5.15 -13.73 -14.29
C GLY A 42 5.50 -12.30 -13.84
N VAL A 43 4.48 -11.49 -13.61
CA VAL A 43 4.60 -10.12 -13.12
C VAL A 43 3.77 -9.95 -11.85
N SER A 44 4.35 -9.32 -10.83
CA SER A 44 3.65 -8.95 -9.59
C SER A 44 3.54 -7.45 -9.46
N LEU A 45 2.40 -6.97 -8.96
CA LEU A 45 2.16 -5.58 -8.61
C LEU A 45 1.85 -5.46 -7.12
N ILE A 46 2.67 -4.71 -6.40
CA ILE A 46 2.45 -4.39 -4.99
C ILE A 46 2.09 -2.91 -4.86
N HIS A 47 0.83 -2.65 -4.55
CA HIS A 47 0.30 -1.33 -4.31
C HIS A 47 0.21 -1.09 -2.80
N THR A 48 0.93 -0.11 -2.29
CA THR A 48 0.99 0.20 -0.87
C THR A 48 1.14 1.68 -0.60
N ILE A 49 0.53 2.16 0.47
CA ILE A 49 0.86 3.46 1.03
C ILE A 49 2.29 3.40 1.56
N GLY A 50 3.06 4.45 1.33
CA GLY A 50 4.41 4.59 1.83
C GLY A 50 4.79 6.04 2.12
N SER A 51 6.03 6.26 2.52
CA SER A 51 6.58 7.58 2.83
C SER A 51 7.77 7.90 1.94
N VAL A 52 7.88 9.16 1.50
CA VAL A 52 9.08 9.68 0.81
C VAL A 52 10.22 10.03 1.76
N ASN A 53 9.93 10.09 3.06
CA ASN A 53 10.93 10.35 4.10
C ASN A 53 11.64 9.05 4.54
N PRO A 54 12.79 9.16 5.24
CA PRO A 54 13.42 8.03 5.89
C PRO A 54 12.48 7.26 6.83
N PRO A 55 12.80 6.00 7.16
CA PRO A 55 12.01 5.19 8.08
C PRO A 55 11.70 5.89 9.39
N ARG A 56 10.43 5.88 9.79
CA ARG A 56 9.97 6.42 11.09
C ARG A 56 8.79 5.58 11.61
N ASP A 57 8.59 5.63 12.91
CA ASP A 57 7.45 4.96 13.52
C ASP A 57 6.13 5.67 13.16
N PRO A 58 5.03 4.92 13.00
CA PRO A 58 3.73 5.50 12.72
C PRO A 58 3.25 6.38 13.88
N HIS A 59 2.38 7.33 13.56
CA HIS A 59 1.81 8.21 14.57
C HIS A 59 1.00 7.41 15.61
N PRO A 60 1.25 7.57 16.94
CA PRO A 60 0.61 6.74 17.97
C PRO A 60 -0.93 6.78 17.96
N TRP A 61 -1.52 7.90 17.54
CA TRP A 61 -2.97 8.03 17.43
C TRP A 61 -3.52 7.11 16.33
N ILE A 62 -2.85 7.04 15.17
CA ILE A 62 -3.25 6.16 14.04
C ILE A 62 -3.17 4.70 14.47
N THR A 63 -2.08 4.29 15.09
CA THR A 63 -1.90 2.89 15.55
C THR A 63 -2.85 2.50 16.67
N LYS A 64 -3.27 3.47 17.49
CA LYS A 64 -4.20 3.19 18.59
C LYS A 64 -5.65 3.10 18.13
N TYR A 65 -6.10 3.97 17.22
CA TYR A 65 -7.52 4.16 16.95
C TYR A 65 -7.97 3.69 15.56
N ILE A 66 -7.08 3.60 14.58
CA ILE A 66 -7.43 3.35 13.18
C ILE A 66 -6.82 2.04 12.68
N PHE A 67 -5.49 1.91 12.70
CA PHE A 67 -4.76 0.77 12.16
C PHE A 67 -3.77 0.20 13.17
N PRO A 68 -4.24 -0.60 14.14
CA PRO A 68 -3.32 -1.28 15.07
C PRO A 68 -2.32 -2.16 14.30
N GLY A 69 -1.02 -1.91 14.53
CA GLY A 69 0.07 -2.65 13.85
C GLY A 69 0.32 -2.25 12.40
N GLY A 70 -0.42 -1.29 11.85
CA GLY A 70 -0.18 -0.76 10.50
C GLY A 70 1.13 0.03 10.42
N TYR A 71 1.79 -0.04 9.26
CA TYR A 71 3.05 0.64 8.99
C TYR A 71 3.12 1.11 7.55
N THR A 72 3.49 2.38 7.33
CA THR A 72 3.72 2.95 6.00
C THR A 72 5.23 3.00 5.74
N PRO A 73 5.78 2.09 4.90
CA PRO A 73 7.22 1.98 4.70
C PRO A 73 7.80 3.12 3.87
N SER A 74 9.06 3.43 4.12
CA SER A 74 9.86 4.21 3.16
C SER A 74 10.28 3.34 1.98
N LEU A 75 10.64 3.96 0.85
CA LEU A 75 11.09 3.26 -0.36
C LEU A 75 12.26 2.31 -0.07
N SER A 76 13.24 2.76 0.72
CA SER A 76 14.44 1.99 1.09
C SER A 76 14.12 0.71 1.89
N GLU A 77 13.04 0.72 2.68
CA GLU A 77 12.62 -0.45 3.45
C GLU A 77 11.97 -1.52 2.57
N VAL A 78 11.44 -1.14 1.43
CA VAL A 78 10.76 -2.05 0.50
C VAL A 78 11.73 -2.64 -0.52
N THR A 79 12.63 -1.85 -1.09
CA THR A 79 13.55 -2.29 -2.14
C THR A 79 14.55 -3.35 -1.66
N THR A 80 15.15 -3.16 -0.49
CA THR A 80 16.12 -4.12 0.06
C THR A 80 15.56 -5.54 0.24
N PRO A 81 14.35 -5.76 0.81
CA PRO A 81 13.74 -7.09 0.86
C PRO A 81 13.40 -7.69 -0.51
N ILE A 82 13.03 -6.87 -1.50
CA ILE A 82 12.77 -7.31 -2.89
C ILE A 82 14.04 -7.90 -3.49
N GLU A 83 15.16 -7.17 -3.44
CA GLU A 83 16.46 -7.62 -3.92
C GLU A 83 16.89 -8.93 -3.24
N LYS A 84 16.78 -9.00 -1.91
CA LYS A 84 17.10 -10.21 -1.13
C LYS A 84 16.17 -11.40 -1.43
N ALA A 85 15.01 -11.16 -2.00
CA ALA A 85 14.11 -12.20 -2.49
C ALA A 85 14.49 -12.73 -3.88
N GLY A 86 15.35 -12.04 -4.62
CA GLY A 86 15.74 -12.37 -5.98
C GLY A 86 14.73 -11.89 -7.01
N LEU A 87 13.89 -10.93 -6.66
CA LEU A 87 12.97 -10.28 -7.58
C LEU A 87 13.61 -9.03 -8.21
N ILE A 88 13.26 -8.77 -9.46
CA ILE A 88 13.68 -7.60 -10.22
C ILE A 88 12.59 -6.55 -10.10
N VAL A 89 12.95 -5.33 -9.74
CA VAL A 89 12.04 -4.17 -9.84
C VAL A 89 12.07 -3.71 -11.29
N THR A 90 10.99 -3.92 -12.03
CA THR A 90 10.84 -3.50 -13.42
C THR A 90 10.23 -2.12 -13.57
N ASP A 91 9.45 -1.67 -12.59
CA ASP A 91 8.93 -0.30 -12.52
C ASP A 91 8.56 0.08 -11.07
N ILE A 92 8.63 1.37 -10.77
CA ILE A 92 8.04 1.94 -9.55
C ILE A 92 7.27 3.21 -9.95
N GLU A 93 5.95 3.14 -9.84
CA GLU A 93 5.12 4.32 -9.98
C GLU A 93 4.86 4.94 -8.61
N VAL A 94 5.01 6.26 -8.52
CA VAL A 94 4.77 7.03 -7.29
C VAL A 94 3.57 7.94 -7.49
N LEU A 95 2.43 7.53 -6.93
CA LEU A 95 1.18 8.28 -6.95
C LEU A 95 1.16 9.24 -5.76
N ARG A 96 1.46 10.51 -6.02
CA ARG A 96 1.68 11.52 -4.96
C ARG A 96 0.39 12.11 -4.41
N LEU A 97 -0.36 12.82 -5.23
CA LEU A 97 -1.56 13.58 -4.82
C LEU A 97 -2.87 12.80 -4.99
N HIS A 98 -2.85 11.69 -5.71
CA HIS A 98 -4.04 10.93 -6.10
C HIS A 98 -4.88 10.54 -4.89
N TYR A 99 -4.25 10.04 -3.85
CA TYR A 99 -4.96 9.55 -2.67
C TYR A 99 -5.54 10.69 -1.82
N SER A 100 -5.01 11.92 -1.89
CA SER A 100 -5.60 13.07 -1.22
C SER A 100 -6.99 13.39 -1.79
N HIS A 101 -7.20 13.22 -3.10
CA HIS A 101 -8.52 13.38 -3.73
C HIS A 101 -9.49 12.30 -3.27
N THR A 102 -9.05 11.05 -3.19
CA THR A 102 -9.84 9.93 -2.67
C THR A 102 -10.31 10.20 -1.23
N LEU A 103 -9.37 10.60 -0.36
CA LEU A 103 -9.66 10.91 1.05
C LEU A 103 -10.62 12.09 1.20
N ARG A 104 -10.50 13.12 0.36
CA ARG A 104 -11.44 14.22 0.30
C ARG A 104 -12.85 13.74 -0.02
N HIS A 105 -13.02 12.94 -1.08
CA HIS A 105 -14.33 12.40 -1.45
C HIS A 105 -14.91 11.51 -0.35
N TRP A 106 -14.09 10.70 0.31
CA TRP A 106 -14.54 9.91 1.45
C TRP A 106 -15.00 10.80 2.60
N ARG A 107 -14.26 11.87 2.92
CA ARG A 107 -14.62 12.83 3.97
C ARG A 107 -15.93 13.56 3.64
N GLU A 108 -16.10 14.04 2.42
CA GLU A 108 -17.35 14.68 1.96
C GLU A 108 -18.54 13.71 2.08
N ASN A 109 -18.36 12.46 1.68
CA ASN A 109 -19.40 11.43 1.82
C ASN A 109 -19.71 11.10 3.29
N CYS A 110 -18.69 11.08 4.14
CA CYS A 110 -18.84 10.90 5.57
C CYS A 110 -19.68 12.06 6.18
N ILE A 111 -19.38 13.31 5.84
CA ILE A 111 -20.11 14.49 6.29
C ILE A 111 -21.58 14.45 5.80
N LYS A 112 -21.82 14.14 4.54
CA LYS A 112 -23.17 14.00 3.97
C LYS A 112 -24.03 12.94 4.67
N ASN A 113 -23.38 11.90 5.22
CA ASN A 113 -24.06 10.80 5.91
C ASN A 113 -23.90 10.85 7.45
N LYS A 114 -23.57 12.02 8.02
CA LYS A 114 -23.28 12.20 9.44
C LYS A 114 -24.33 11.55 10.35
N GLU A 115 -25.59 11.85 10.13
CA GLU A 115 -26.70 11.34 10.97
C GLU A 115 -26.79 9.81 10.95
N LYS A 116 -26.57 9.19 9.76
CA LYS A 116 -26.56 7.72 9.62
C LYS A 116 -25.39 7.12 10.40
N ILE A 117 -24.21 7.71 10.30
CA ILE A 117 -23.00 7.25 11.00
C ILE A 117 -23.17 7.37 12.50
N ILE A 118 -23.69 8.51 13.00
CA ILE A 118 -23.96 8.71 14.44
C ILE A 118 -24.99 7.68 14.94
N LYS A 119 -26.01 7.38 14.15
CA LYS A 119 -27.00 6.35 14.50
C LYS A 119 -26.42 4.93 14.54
N MET A 120 -25.44 4.63 13.69
CA MET A 120 -24.75 3.31 13.64
C MET A 120 -23.75 3.12 14.76
N PHE A 121 -23.07 4.19 15.17
CA PHE A 121 -22.00 4.20 16.17
C PHE A 121 -22.32 5.22 17.27
N ASP A 122 -21.69 6.41 17.22
CA ASP A 122 -21.95 7.56 18.05
C ASP A 122 -21.28 8.84 17.46
N GLU A 123 -21.48 9.98 18.11
CA GLU A 123 -20.87 11.25 17.67
C GLU A 123 -19.36 11.29 17.86
N ARG A 124 -18.84 10.58 18.88
CA ARG A 124 -17.40 10.48 19.13
C ARG A 124 -16.70 9.73 18.00
N PHE A 125 -17.28 8.63 17.53
CA PHE A 125 -16.79 7.89 16.38
C PHE A 125 -16.79 8.76 15.12
N PHE A 126 -17.90 9.48 14.85
CA PHE A 126 -17.98 10.37 13.70
C PHE A 126 -16.85 11.42 13.70
N ARG A 127 -16.63 12.10 14.81
CA ARG A 127 -15.55 13.09 14.95
C ARG A 127 -14.16 12.48 14.78
N MET A 128 -13.93 11.30 15.36
CA MET A 128 -12.68 10.56 15.21
C MET A 128 -12.41 10.20 13.75
N TRP A 129 -13.42 9.70 13.06
CA TRP A 129 -13.31 9.27 11.67
C TRP A 129 -13.12 10.44 10.70
N GLU A 130 -13.87 11.52 10.89
CA GLU A 130 -13.70 12.76 10.10
C GLU A 130 -12.32 13.36 10.31
N PHE A 131 -11.82 13.41 11.54
CA PHE A 131 -10.45 13.84 11.84
C PHE A 131 -9.39 12.98 11.16
N TYR A 132 -9.58 11.65 11.18
CA TYR A 132 -8.70 10.73 10.45
C TYR A 132 -8.67 11.04 8.96
N LEU A 133 -9.82 11.16 8.31
CA LEU A 133 -9.90 11.43 6.87
C LEU A 133 -9.27 12.78 6.51
N ALA A 134 -9.55 13.83 7.28
CA ALA A 134 -8.95 15.15 7.08
C ALA A 134 -7.42 15.13 7.28
N GLY A 135 -6.95 14.49 8.34
CA GLY A 135 -5.52 14.37 8.64
C GLY A 135 -4.76 13.61 7.56
N CYS A 136 -5.32 12.50 7.09
CA CYS A 136 -4.72 11.72 6.00
C CYS A 136 -4.78 12.48 4.65
N GLU A 137 -5.86 13.19 4.33
CA GLU A 137 -5.91 14.07 3.15
C GLU A 137 -4.73 15.05 3.15
N MET A 138 -4.45 15.68 4.30
CA MET A 138 -3.34 16.63 4.45
C MET A 138 -1.98 15.95 4.39
N ALA A 139 -1.84 14.74 4.94
CA ALA A 139 -0.60 13.98 4.89
C ALA A 139 -0.18 13.61 3.46
N PHE A 140 -1.13 13.29 2.58
CA PHE A 140 -0.86 13.09 1.14
C PHE A 140 -0.69 14.39 0.36
N LYS A 141 -1.36 15.47 0.77
CA LYS A 141 -1.33 16.73 0.04
C LYS A 141 -0.10 17.58 0.34
N TRP A 142 0.30 17.65 1.59
CA TRP A 142 1.34 18.53 2.10
C TRP A 142 2.42 17.83 2.92
N GLY A 143 2.16 16.57 3.27
CA GLY A 143 3.09 15.75 4.05
C GLY A 143 3.99 14.89 3.17
N ASP A 144 4.31 13.72 3.69
CA ASP A 144 5.28 12.79 3.12
C ASP A 144 4.66 11.48 2.62
N GLN A 145 3.34 11.34 2.70
CA GLN A 145 2.67 10.12 2.27
C GLN A 145 2.44 10.10 0.75
N VAL A 146 2.69 8.93 0.17
CA VAL A 146 2.48 8.61 -1.23
C VAL A 146 1.91 7.20 -1.36
N VAL A 147 1.48 6.82 -2.55
CA VAL A 147 1.25 5.42 -2.86
C VAL A 147 2.34 4.96 -3.81
N TYR A 148 2.99 3.85 -3.48
CA TYR A 148 3.90 3.15 -4.35
C TYR A 148 3.19 2.01 -5.08
N GLN A 149 3.48 1.85 -6.36
CA GLN A 149 3.16 0.67 -7.14
C GLN A 149 4.48 0.05 -7.62
N PHE A 150 4.89 -1.04 -6.97
CA PHE A 150 6.08 -1.81 -7.36
C PHE A 150 5.68 -2.87 -8.37
N GLN A 151 6.20 -2.80 -9.57
CA GLN A 151 6.12 -3.87 -10.54
C GLN A 151 7.35 -4.75 -10.43
N LEU A 152 7.15 -6.04 -10.24
CA LEU A 152 8.20 -7.01 -9.93
C LEU A 152 8.11 -8.19 -10.88
N SER A 153 9.26 -8.72 -11.27
CA SER A 153 9.37 -9.95 -12.07
C SER A 153 10.58 -10.80 -11.66
N LYS A 154 10.71 -12.00 -12.24
CA LYS A 154 11.91 -12.83 -12.13
C LYS A 154 12.87 -12.57 -13.28
N ASN A 155 12.34 -12.26 -14.47
CA ASN A 155 13.10 -12.06 -15.69
C ASN A 155 12.98 -10.63 -16.20
N TYR A 156 14.04 -10.12 -16.82
CA TYR A 156 14.08 -8.79 -17.42
C TYR A 156 13.10 -8.63 -18.60
N SER A 157 12.80 -9.74 -19.30
CA SER A 157 11.91 -9.76 -20.47
C SER A 157 10.42 -9.94 -20.13
N SER A 158 10.06 -10.12 -18.86
CA SER A 158 8.66 -10.33 -18.44
C SER A 158 7.76 -9.11 -18.67
N THR A 159 8.35 -7.93 -18.87
CA THR A 159 7.64 -6.69 -19.15
C THR A 159 8.20 -6.00 -20.38
N PRO A 160 7.38 -5.21 -21.13
CA PRO A 160 7.88 -4.40 -22.24
C PRO A 160 8.98 -3.43 -21.80
N MET A 161 9.90 -3.09 -22.72
CA MET A 161 11.03 -2.18 -22.46
C MET A 161 10.61 -0.75 -22.15
N THR A 162 9.50 -0.29 -22.72
CA THR A 162 8.95 1.06 -22.52
C THR A 162 7.67 0.99 -21.70
N ARG A 163 7.28 2.14 -21.08
CA ARG A 163 6.06 2.23 -20.26
C ARG A 163 4.78 2.45 -21.07
N ASP A 164 4.82 2.42 -22.40
CA ASP A 164 3.68 2.72 -23.27
C ASP A 164 2.47 1.81 -22.99
N TYR A 165 2.71 0.57 -22.62
CA TYR A 165 1.66 -0.39 -22.26
C TYR A 165 0.81 -0.01 -21.04
N ILE A 166 1.28 0.92 -20.21
CA ILE A 166 0.54 1.41 -19.03
C ILE A 166 -0.56 2.40 -19.45
N TYR A 167 -0.41 3.05 -20.62
CA TYR A 167 -1.27 4.14 -21.08
C TYR A 167 -2.15 3.77 -22.29
N GLN A 168 -2.21 2.49 -22.63
CA GLN A 168 -3.03 1.97 -23.73
C GLN A 168 -4.44 1.57 -23.26
#